data_56183587832cd1e673d3828f7b3bb465
#
_entry.id   56183587832cd1e673d3828f7b3bb465
#
_cell.length_a   1.000
_cell.length_b   1.000
_cell.length_c   1.000
_cell.angle_alpha   90.00
_cell.angle_beta   90.00
_cell.angle_gamma   90.00
#
_symmetry.space_group_name_H-M   'P 1'
#
loop_
_entity.id
_entity.type
_entity.pdbx_description
1 polymer ?
#
loop_
_entity_poly.entity_id
_entity_poly.type
_entity_poly.pdbx_seq_one_letter_code
_entity_poly.pdbx_strand_id
1 'polypeptide(L)'
;MTYELIVPPSIRRQIAGLPLSDQAELIALLDRLPAEAEQITDPYGLEVPDSAVRMRTAGLTRLIVVITVNDSQVTVTIVRVYDPLGD
;
A
#
# COMPACT_ATOMS: atom_id res chain seq x y z
N MET A 1 13.14 -10.60 -3.90
CA MET A 1 11.89 -11.37 -3.77
C MET A 1 10.75 -10.53 -4.29
N THR A 2 9.84 -11.12 -5.06
CA THR A 2 8.69 -10.41 -5.62
C THR A 2 7.41 -10.87 -4.95
N TYR A 3 6.64 -9.92 -4.47
CA TYR A 3 5.34 -10.18 -3.84
C TYR A 3 4.23 -10.15 -4.88
N GLU A 4 3.16 -10.90 -4.64
CA GLU A 4 1.92 -10.75 -5.40
C GLU A 4 1.14 -9.57 -4.85
N LEU A 5 0.75 -8.63 -5.72
CA LEU A 5 -0.02 -7.46 -5.33
C LEU A 5 -1.51 -7.79 -5.31
N ILE A 6 -2.16 -7.50 -4.19
CA ILE A 6 -3.60 -7.68 -4.04
C ILE A 6 -4.24 -6.31 -3.80
N VAL A 7 -5.16 -5.92 -4.69
CA VAL A 7 -5.93 -4.69 -4.57
C VAL A 7 -7.40 -5.09 -4.42
N PRO A 8 -7.97 -5.01 -3.21
CA PRO A 8 -9.38 -5.38 -3.00
C PRO A 8 -10.34 -4.56 -3.87
N PRO A 9 -11.52 -5.09 -4.21
CA PRO A 9 -12.49 -4.37 -5.06
C PRO A 9 -12.89 -3.00 -4.51
N SER A 10 -13.03 -2.84 -3.20
CA SER A 10 -13.35 -1.55 -2.58
C SER A 10 -12.26 -0.51 -2.83
N ILE A 11 -11.00 -0.95 -2.76
CA ILE A 11 -9.85 -0.07 -3.01
C ILE A 11 -9.80 0.28 -4.50
N ARG A 12 -10.05 -0.68 -5.39
CA ARG A 12 -10.10 -0.41 -6.84
C ARG A 12 -11.14 0.65 -7.17
N ARG A 13 -12.33 0.57 -6.57
CA ARG A 13 -13.38 1.56 -6.76
C ARG A 13 -12.95 2.93 -6.24
N GLN A 14 -12.30 2.97 -5.09
CA GLN A 14 -11.78 4.22 -4.52
C GLN A 14 -10.77 4.86 -5.46
N ILE A 15 -9.84 4.08 -6.00
CA ILE A 15 -8.81 4.56 -6.94
C ILE A 15 -9.48 5.16 -8.17
N ALA A 16 -10.50 4.49 -8.71
CA ALA A 16 -11.21 4.96 -9.90
C ALA A 16 -11.88 6.32 -9.69
N GLY A 17 -12.23 6.67 -8.45
CA GLY A 17 -12.84 7.95 -8.11
C GLY A 17 -11.87 9.07 -7.76
N LEU A 18 -10.56 8.80 -7.73
CA LEU A 18 -9.56 9.80 -7.38
C LEU A 18 -9.28 10.77 -8.54
N PRO A 19 -8.84 12.01 -8.24
CA PRO A 19 -8.30 12.89 -9.27
C PRO A 19 -7.17 12.22 -10.06
N LEU A 20 -7.02 12.57 -11.33
CA LEU A 20 -6.08 11.91 -12.22
C LEU A 20 -4.63 11.98 -11.73
N SER A 21 -4.22 13.10 -11.13
CA SER A 21 -2.87 13.21 -10.60
C SER A 21 -2.62 12.25 -9.44
N ASP A 22 -3.62 12.06 -8.57
CA ASP A 22 -3.53 11.12 -7.46
C ASP A 22 -3.53 9.68 -7.97
N GLN A 23 -4.35 9.38 -8.98
CA GLN A 23 -4.36 8.06 -9.62
C GLN A 23 -3.00 7.70 -10.21
N ALA A 24 -2.40 8.63 -10.95
CA ALA A 24 -1.11 8.40 -11.60
C ALA A 24 -0.02 8.08 -10.57
N GLU A 25 0.02 8.84 -9.49
CA GLU A 25 0.98 8.66 -8.42
C GLU A 25 0.79 7.32 -7.71
N LEU A 26 -0.47 6.97 -7.43
CA LEU A 26 -0.82 5.71 -6.78
C LEU A 26 -0.50 4.51 -7.68
N ILE A 27 -0.83 4.58 -8.96
CA ILE A 27 -0.52 3.50 -9.91
C ILE A 27 0.99 3.29 -10.00
N ALA A 28 1.78 4.37 -10.01
CA ALA A 28 3.24 4.26 -10.01
C ALA A 28 3.75 3.55 -8.76
N LEU A 29 3.15 3.82 -7.60
CA LEU A 29 3.46 3.11 -6.36
C LEU A 29 3.11 1.62 -6.47
N LEU A 30 1.91 1.31 -6.96
CA LEU A 30 1.45 -0.08 -7.09
C LEU A 30 2.36 -0.89 -8.01
N ASP A 31 2.87 -0.26 -9.08
CA ASP A 31 3.80 -0.93 -10.00
C ASP A 31 5.11 -1.31 -9.34
N ARG A 32 5.54 -0.56 -8.33
CA ARG A 32 6.81 -0.80 -7.63
C ARG A 32 6.68 -1.74 -6.44
N LEU A 33 5.51 -1.82 -5.83
CA LEU A 33 5.32 -2.60 -4.59
C LEU A 33 5.72 -4.07 -4.70
N PRO A 34 5.40 -4.79 -5.78
CA PRO A 34 5.77 -6.22 -5.85
C PRO A 34 7.26 -6.49 -5.65
N ALA A 35 8.12 -5.64 -6.21
CA ALA A 35 9.56 -5.83 -6.16
C ALA A 35 10.25 -5.03 -5.05
N GLU A 36 9.66 -3.92 -4.60
CA GLU A 36 10.33 -2.93 -3.75
C GLU A 36 9.54 -2.60 -2.48
N ALA A 37 8.65 -3.46 -2.05
CA ALA A 37 7.76 -3.16 -0.92
C ALA A 37 8.49 -2.67 0.32
N GLU A 38 9.63 -3.26 0.65
CA GLU A 38 10.39 -2.89 1.85
C GLU A 38 11.15 -1.57 1.68
N GLN A 39 11.62 -1.29 0.46
CA GLN A 39 12.44 -0.12 0.18
C GLN A 39 11.62 1.17 0.10
N ILE A 40 10.35 1.08 -0.32
CA ILE A 40 9.52 2.26 -0.60
C ILE A 40 8.42 2.48 0.42
N THR A 41 8.40 1.69 1.49
CA THR A 41 7.43 1.84 2.58
C THR A 41 8.14 1.90 3.92
N ASP A 42 7.43 2.42 4.91
CA ASP A 42 7.89 2.53 6.29
C ASP A 42 7.01 1.69 7.21
N PRO A 43 7.52 1.22 8.35
CA PRO A 43 6.69 0.50 9.32
C PRO A 43 5.49 1.34 9.77
N TYR A 44 4.36 0.69 9.93
CA TYR A 44 3.13 1.32 10.40
C TYR A 44 2.75 0.72 11.76
N GLY A 45 2.88 1.53 12.80
CA GLY A 45 2.61 1.08 14.16
C GLY A 45 3.74 0.21 14.73
N LEU A 46 3.40 -0.59 15.71
CA LEU A 46 4.35 -1.49 16.37
C LEU A 46 4.44 -2.80 15.59
N GLU A 47 5.67 -3.20 15.28
CA GLU A 47 5.89 -4.51 14.68
C GLU A 47 5.83 -5.59 15.76
N VAL A 48 5.16 -6.69 15.45
CA VAL A 48 5.13 -7.87 16.31
C VAL A 48 6.29 -8.77 15.90
N PRO A 49 7.26 -9.02 16.78
CA PRO A 49 8.37 -9.92 16.45
C PRO A 49 7.87 -11.28 15.97
N ASP A 50 8.52 -11.82 14.95
CA ASP A 50 8.23 -13.14 14.38
C ASP A 50 6.86 -13.26 13.70
N SER A 51 6.15 -12.14 13.50
CA SER A 51 4.91 -12.14 12.73
C SER A 51 5.22 -12.22 11.23
N ALA A 52 4.52 -13.11 10.53
CA ALA A 52 4.60 -13.20 9.08
C ALA A 52 3.87 -12.03 8.39
N VAL A 53 2.97 -11.36 9.10
CA VAL A 53 2.20 -10.23 8.57
C VAL A 53 2.67 -8.93 9.22
N ARG A 54 3.04 -7.97 8.38
CA ARG A 54 3.52 -6.66 8.82
C ARG A 54 2.68 -5.57 8.17
N MET A 55 2.36 -4.52 8.93
CA MET A 55 1.72 -3.33 8.37
C MET A 55 2.78 -2.30 8.01
N ARG A 56 2.65 -1.72 6.82
CA ARG A 56 3.57 -0.69 6.34
C ARG A 56 2.78 0.42 5.68
N THR A 57 3.42 1.55 5.49
CA THR A 57 2.78 2.75 4.94
C THR A 57 3.67 3.41 3.90
N ALA A 58 3.05 4.06 2.91
CA ALA A 58 3.73 4.87 1.92
C ALA A 58 3.02 6.20 1.79
N GLY A 59 3.78 7.30 1.83
CA GLY A 59 3.25 8.64 1.63
C GLY A 59 3.37 9.07 0.18
N LEU A 60 2.28 9.56 -0.38
CA LEU A 60 2.25 10.23 -1.67
C LEU A 60 2.06 11.74 -1.44
N THR A 61 1.92 12.53 -2.50
CA THR A 61 1.80 13.98 -2.36
C THR A 61 0.63 14.37 -1.45
N ARG A 62 -0.56 13.77 -1.66
CA ARG A 62 -1.75 14.05 -0.87
C ARG A 62 -2.28 12.86 -0.09
N LEU A 63 -1.87 11.65 -0.45
CA LEU A 63 -2.48 10.43 0.06
C LEU A 63 -1.48 9.64 0.91
N ILE A 64 -2.03 8.88 1.85
CA ILE A 64 -1.28 7.87 2.57
C ILE A 64 -1.88 6.51 2.21
N VAL A 65 -1.00 5.56 1.91
CA VAL A 65 -1.39 4.20 1.55
C VAL A 65 -0.92 3.28 2.66
N VAL A 66 -1.84 2.49 3.21
CA VAL A 66 -1.53 1.49 4.22
C VAL A 66 -1.62 0.11 3.57
N ILE A 67 -0.58 -0.67 3.74
CA ILE A 67 -0.49 -2.01 3.17
C ILE A 67 -0.19 -3.04 4.25
N THR A 68 -0.51 -4.29 3.95
CA THR A 68 0.02 -5.42 4.72
C THR A 68 0.95 -6.23 3.82
N VAL A 69 2.07 -6.64 4.39
CA VAL A 69 3.02 -7.54 3.73
C VAL A 69 2.93 -8.88 4.44
N ASN A 70 2.63 -9.93 3.70
CA ASN A 70 2.54 -11.28 4.25
C ASN A 70 3.68 -12.11 3.68
N ASP A 71 4.68 -12.39 4.51
CA ASP A 71 5.88 -13.12 4.08
C ASP A 71 5.62 -14.61 3.89
N SER A 72 4.62 -15.18 4.58
CA SER A 72 4.25 -16.58 4.40
C SER A 72 3.60 -16.84 3.04
N GLN A 73 2.74 -15.92 2.60
CA GLN A 73 2.03 -16.04 1.32
C GLN A 73 2.72 -15.27 0.20
N VAL A 74 3.74 -14.50 0.53
CA VAL A 74 4.48 -13.63 -0.39
C VAL A 74 3.51 -12.68 -1.12
N THR A 75 2.66 -12.00 -0.34
CA THR A 75 1.66 -11.07 -0.87
C THR A 75 1.78 -9.69 -0.23
N VAL A 76 1.40 -8.66 -1.00
CA VAL A 76 1.23 -7.29 -0.52
C VAL A 76 -0.22 -6.91 -0.80
N THR A 77 -0.96 -6.53 0.23
CA THR A 77 -2.37 -6.16 0.10
C THR A 77 -2.56 -4.69 0.46
N ILE A 78 -3.25 -3.96 -0.39
CA ILE A 78 -3.60 -2.57 -0.11
C ILE A 78 -4.81 -2.59 0.82
N VAL A 79 -4.65 -2.08 2.05
CA VAL A 79 -5.74 -2.08 3.05
C VAL A 79 -6.45 -0.76 3.14
N ARG A 80 -5.77 0.35 2.89
CA ARG A 80 -6.38 1.67 3.03
C ARG A 80 -5.63 2.69 2.18
N VAL A 81 -6.40 3.61 1.57
CA VAL A 81 -5.88 4.80 0.89
C VAL A 81 -6.68 5.97 1.43
N TYR A 82 -6.03 6.98 1.95
CA TYR A 82 -6.75 8.13 2.52
C TYR A 82 -5.92 9.41 2.42
N ASP A 83 -6.63 10.54 2.48
CA ASP A 83 -6.02 11.87 2.55
C ASP A 83 -6.01 12.28 4.03
N PRO A 84 -4.84 12.42 4.66
CA PRO A 84 -4.77 12.74 6.09
C PRO A 84 -5.26 14.14 6.43
N LEU A 85 -5.36 15.03 5.44
CA LEU A 85 -5.84 16.40 5.61
C LEU A 85 -7.26 16.58 5.09
N GLY A 86 -7.80 15.58 4.41
CA GLY A 86 -9.14 15.62 3.86
C GLY A 86 -10.19 15.05 4.81
N ASP A 87 -11.42 15.20 4.44
CA ASP A 87 -12.56 14.67 5.19
C ASP A 87 -12.85 13.20 4.85
#